data_f5cfe31dee107fd9b5ddafb458cd54d4
#
_entry.id   f5cfe31dee107fd9b5ddafb458cd54d4
#
_cell.length_a   1.000
_cell.length_b   1.000
_cell.length_c   1.000
_cell.angle_alpha   90.00
_cell.angle_beta   90.00
_cell.angle_gamma   90.00
#
_symmetry.space_group_name_H-M   'P 1'
#
loop_
_entity.id
_entity.type
_entity.pdbx_description
1 polymer ?
#
loop_
_entity_poly.entity_id
_entity_poly.type
_entity_poly.pdbx_seq_one_letter_code
_entity_poly.pdbx_strand_id
1 'polypeptide(L)'
;NIFIIDDTISRNIALGVPDDLVDHAMLINSIKQSKLAVLIKQMPEGVNTLLGESGIQLSGGQRQRIALARAFYHNREILVMDEATSALDTETESEIVNEIKLLKGNKTLIVIAHRLSTVKHCDYIYKIDKGKIVKKGNYESVIGED
;
A
#
# COMPACT_ATOMS: atom_id res chain seq x y z
N ASN A 1 -11.21 -2.01 -6.02
CA ASN A 1 -11.77 -1.78 -4.67
C ASN A 1 -10.95 -2.55 -3.64
N ILE A 2 -10.53 -1.88 -2.57
CA ILE A 2 -9.80 -2.51 -1.47
C ILE A 2 -10.78 -3.31 -0.62
N PHE A 3 -10.47 -4.59 -0.46
CA PHE A 3 -11.26 -5.51 0.35
C PHE A 3 -10.94 -5.32 1.84
N ILE A 4 -11.97 -5.02 2.63
CA ILE A 4 -11.94 -4.94 4.10
C ILE A 4 -12.96 -5.97 4.61
N ILE A 5 -12.52 -6.85 5.51
CA ILE A 5 -13.43 -7.80 6.18
C ILE A 5 -14.07 -7.13 7.40
N ASP A 6 -15.25 -7.60 7.76
CA ASP A 6 -15.94 -7.21 8.99
C ASP A 6 -15.28 -7.88 10.21
N ASP A 7 -14.16 -7.30 10.62
CA ASP A 7 -13.30 -7.80 11.70
C ASP A 7 -12.37 -6.66 12.16
N THR A 8 -11.49 -6.92 13.12
CA THR A 8 -10.56 -5.93 13.67
C THR A 8 -9.55 -5.40 12.66
N ILE A 9 -8.92 -4.26 12.99
CA ILE A 9 -7.79 -3.71 12.21
C ILE A 9 -6.66 -4.75 12.12
N SER A 10 -6.33 -5.39 13.24
CA SER A 10 -5.30 -6.45 13.30
C SER A 10 -5.59 -7.58 12.31
N ARG A 11 -6.83 -8.09 12.30
CA ARG A 11 -7.26 -9.18 11.40
C ARG A 11 -7.29 -8.73 9.93
N ASN A 12 -7.61 -7.48 9.67
CA ASN A 12 -7.55 -6.91 8.33
C ASN A 12 -6.12 -6.78 7.81
N ILE A 13 -5.14 -6.50 8.68
CA ILE A 13 -3.72 -6.41 8.31
C ILE A 13 -3.11 -7.82 8.18
N ALA A 14 -3.26 -8.67 9.19
CA ALA A 14 -2.77 -10.05 9.22
C ALA A 14 -3.75 -11.03 8.55
N LEU A 15 -4.41 -10.59 7.48
CA LEU A 15 -5.47 -11.34 6.81
C LEU A 15 -5.04 -12.76 6.44
N GLY A 16 -5.81 -13.76 6.90
CA GLY A 16 -5.54 -15.18 6.64
C GLY A 16 -4.53 -15.82 7.61
N VAL A 17 -4.03 -15.08 8.61
CA VAL A 17 -3.17 -15.64 9.66
C VAL A 17 -4.04 -15.95 10.89
N PRO A 18 -3.98 -17.16 11.49
CA PRO A 18 -4.62 -17.48 12.77
C PRO A 18 -4.17 -16.54 13.89
N ASP A 19 -5.03 -16.24 14.86
CA ASP A 19 -4.76 -15.25 15.92
C ASP A 19 -3.54 -15.58 16.76
N ASP A 20 -3.35 -16.85 17.07
CA ASP A 20 -2.22 -17.39 17.84
C ASP A 20 -0.88 -17.34 17.05
N LEU A 21 -0.94 -17.13 15.74
CA LEU A 21 0.22 -17.04 14.85
C LEU A 21 0.49 -15.62 14.36
N VAL A 22 -0.27 -14.62 14.80
CA VAL A 22 -0.03 -13.22 14.43
C VAL A 22 1.27 -12.72 15.03
N ASP A 23 2.24 -12.37 14.16
CA ASP A 23 3.48 -11.74 14.58
C ASP A 23 3.23 -10.26 14.93
N HIS A 24 3.22 -9.97 16.22
CA HIS A 24 2.99 -8.62 16.74
C HIS A 24 4.08 -7.62 16.35
N ALA A 25 5.33 -8.06 16.21
CA ALA A 25 6.42 -7.18 15.81
C ALA A 25 6.25 -6.77 14.33
N MET A 26 5.93 -7.72 13.46
CA MET A 26 5.60 -7.46 12.06
C MET A 26 4.34 -6.60 11.94
N LEU A 27 3.32 -6.82 12.76
CA LEU A 27 2.10 -6.01 12.78
C LEU A 27 2.40 -4.54 13.10
N ILE A 28 3.16 -4.28 14.18
CA ILE A 28 3.56 -2.93 14.59
C ILE A 28 4.39 -2.25 13.49
N ASN A 29 5.35 -2.98 12.90
CA ASN A 29 6.19 -2.44 11.83
C ASN A 29 5.36 -2.07 10.59
N SER A 30 4.47 -2.94 10.15
CA SER A 30 3.59 -2.69 9.00
C SER A 30 2.65 -1.49 9.21
N ILE A 31 2.11 -1.33 10.44
CA ILE A 31 1.32 -0.17 10.87
C ILE A 31 2.14 1.12 10.75
N LYS A 32 3.39 1.09 11.19
CA LYS A 32 4.29 2.24 11.11
C LYS A 32 4.61 2.60 9.66
N GLN A 33 5.00 1.63 8.84
CA GLN A 33 5.34 1.84 7.43
C GLN A 33 4.15 2.36 6.60
N SER A 34 2.93 1.90 6.90
CA SER A 34 1.70 2.35 6.22
C SER A 34 1.11 3.65 6.78
N LYS A 35 1.80 4.31 7.74
CA LYS A 35 1.36 5.55 8.40
C LYS A 35 -0.02 5.43 9.07
N LEU A 36 -0.36 4.25 9.55
CA LEU A 36 -1.62 4.00 10.27
C LEU A 36 -1.56 4.34 11.77
N ALA A 37 -0.36 4.53 12.35
CA ALA A 37 -0.19 4.66 13.78
C ALA A 37 -1.02 5.80 14.41
N VAL A 38 -1.14 6.95 13.73
CA VAL A 38 -1.94 8.09 14.22
C VAL A 38 -3.43 7.73 14.22
N LEU A 39 -3.91 7.13 13.12
CA LEU A 39 -5.30 6.68 13.03
C LEU A 39 -5.64 5.68 14.14
N ILE A 40 -4.81 4.66 14.33
CA ILE A 40 -5.03 3.60 15.32
C ILE A 40 -5.06 4.16 16.76
N LYS A 41 -4.24 5.17 17.08
CA LYS A 41 -4.29 5.85 18.38
C LYS A 41 -5.61 6.58 18.65
N GLN A 42 -6.33 6.97 17.61
CA GLN A 42 -7.63 7.64 17.72
C GLN A 42 -8.81 6.66 17.78
N MET A 43 -8.54 5.37 17.54
CA MET A 43 -9.56 4.33 17.57
C MET A 43 -9.84 3.86 19.00
N PRO A 44 -11.11 3.53 19.34
CA PRO A 44 -11.51 3.23 20.72
C PRO A 44 -10.78 2.02 21.31
N GLU A 45 -10.47 1.00 20.49
CA GLU A 45 -9.79 -0.23 20.90
C GLU A 45 -8.44 -0.43 20.18
N GLY A 46 -7.88 0.65 19.63
CA GLY A 46 -6.64 0.60 18.89
C GLY A 46 -6.69 -0.40 17.72
N VAL A 47 -5.75 -1.33 17.67
CA VAL A 47 -5.70 -2.37 16.63
C VAL A 47 -6.84 -3.40 16.70
N ASN A 48 -7.53 -3.49 17.84
CA ASN A 48 -8.66 -4.39 18.04
C ASN A 48 -9.99 -3.74 17.66
N THR A 49 -10.00 -2.51 17.21
CA THR A 49 -11.21 -1.83 16.75
C THR A 49 -11.79 -2.56 15.54
N LEU A 50 -13.09 -2.88 15.61
CA LEU A 50 -13.84 -3.51 14.53
C LEU A 50 -14.00 -2.54 13.34
N LEU A 51 -13.86 -3.07 12.15
CA LEU A 51 -14.06 -2.39 10.87
C LEU A 51 -15.17 -3.09 10.08
N GLY A 52 -15.67 -2.42 9.04
CA GLY A 52 -16.68 -2.98 8.15
C GLY A 52 -18.10 -2.59 8.54
N GLU A 53 -19.08 -3.46 8.23
CA GLU A 53 -20.51 -3.14 8.44
C GLU A 53 -20.88 -3.06 9.92
N SER A 54 -20.27 -3.90 10.75
CA SER A 54 -20.51 -3.94 12.22
C SER A 54 -19.61 -3.01 13.02
N GLY A 55 -18.65 -2.35 12.36
CA GLY A 55 -17.67 -1.48 13.00
C GLY A 55 -17.50 -0.12 12.33
N ILE A 56 -16.32 0.46 12.51
CA ILE A 56 -16.01 1.80 12.00
C ILE A 56 -15.86 1.80 10.48
N GLN A 57 -16.55 2.73 9.82
CA GLN A 57 -16.41 2.97 8.39
C GLN A 57 -15.15 3.80 8.09
N LEU A 58 -14.31 3.30 7.19
CA LEU A 58 -13.05 3.92 6.80
C LEU A 58 -13.21 4.82 5.58
N SER A 59 -12.44 5.92 5.54
CA SER A 59 -12.26 6.71 4.31
C SER A 59 -11.50 5.91 3.25
N GLY A 60 -11.52 6.37 1.99
CA GLY A 60 -10.76 5.76 0.89
C GLY A 60 -9.26 5.66 1.19
N GLY A 61 -8.65 6.74 1.69
CA GLY A 61 -7.24 6.76 2.06
C GLY A 61 -6.91 5.85 3.25
N GLN A 62 -7.81 5.74 4.24
CA GLN A 62 -7.64 4.83 5.36
C GLN A 62 -7.67 3.37 4.90
N ARG A 63 -8.59 2.99 4.00
CA ARG A 63 -8.61 1.66 3.37
C ARG A 63 -7.34 1.37 2.60
N GLN A 64 -6.82 2.33 1.81
CA GLN A 64 -5.55 2.17 1.10
C GLN A 64 -4.38 1.90 2.05
N ARG A 65 -4.29 2.63 3.15
CA ARG A 65 -3.24 2.41 4.15
C ARG A 65 -3.34 1.05 4.84
N ILE A 66 -4.55 0.52 5.07
CA ILE A 66 -4.72 -0.86 5.58
C ILE A 66 -4.26 -1.89 4.55
N ALA A 67 -4.58 -1.71 3.27
CA ALA A 67 -4.08 -2.60 2.21
C ALA A 67 -2.55 -2.58 2.10
N LEU A 68 -1.93 -1.42 2.25
CA LEU A 68 -0.47 -1.28 2.31
C LEU A 68 0.12 -1.96 3.54
N ALA A 69 -0.49 -1.78 4.73
CA ALA A 69 -0.07 -2.49 5.94
C ALA A 69 -0.13 -4.01 5.77
N ARG A 70 -1.19 -4.51 5.14
CA ARG A 70 -1.34 -5.93 4.79
C ARG A 70 -0.20 -6.40 3.88
N ALA A 71 0.13 -5.64 2.85
CA ALA A 71 1.23 -5.96 1.94
C ALA A 71 2.60 -6.00 2.66
N PHE A 72 2.85 -5.04 3.56
CA PHE A 72 4.07 -4.99 4.36
C PHE A 72 4.13 -6.12 5.40
N TYR A 73 3.00 -6.42 6.07
CA TYR A 73 2.91 -7.51 7.05
C TYR A 73 3.28 -8.87 6.44
N HIS A 74 2.69 -9.19 5.29
CA HIS A 74 2.96 -10.47 4.62
C HIS A 74 4.35 -10.55 3.99
N ASN A 75 5.07 -9.46 3.86
CA ASN A 75 6.47 -9.37 3.43
C ASN A 75 6.81 -10.20 2.17
N ARG A 76 5.90 -10.26 1.19
CA ARG A 76 6.08 -11.05 -0.04
C ARG A 76 7.23 -10.51 -0.89
N GLU A 77 7.87 -11.39 -1.68
CA GLU A 77 8.98 -11.02 -2.58
C GLU A 77 8.51 -10.14 -3.75
N ILE A 78 7.27 -10.35 -4.19
CA ILE A 78 6.65 -9.58 -5.29
C ILE A 78 5.46 -8.81 -4.72
N LEU A 79 5.43 -7.51 -4.92
CA LEU A 79 4.32 -6.64 -4.58
C LEU A 79 3.75 -6.00 -5.85
N VAL A 80 2.45 -6.19 -6.06
CA VAL A 80 1.71 -5.51 -7.13
C VAL A 80 0.90 -4.39 -6.51
N MET A 81 1.14 -3.17 -6.95
CA MET A 81 0.49 -1.96 -6.47
C MET A 81 -0.27 -1.31 -7.63
N ASP A 82 -1.60 -1.49 -7.60
CA ASP A 82 -2.51 -0.89 -8.57
C ASP A 82 -3.14 0.36 -7.95
N GLU A 83 -2.68 1.52 -8.39
CA GLU A 83 -3.10 2.84 -7.86
C GLU A 83 -3.07 2.94 -6.32
N ALA A 84 -2.08 2.32 -5.69
CA ALA A 84 -2.03 2.14 -4.23
C ALA A 84 -1.96 3.44 -3.42
N THR A 85 -1.76 4.60 -4.07
CA THR A 85 -1.70 5.93 -3.43
C THR A 85 -2.76 6.91 -3.95
N SER A 86 -3.67 6.48 -4.83
CA SER A 86 -4.60 7.37 -5.54
C SER A 86 -5.57 8.14 -4.63
N ALA A 87 -5.96 7.57 -3.49
CA ALA A 87 -6.87 8.19 -2.52
C ALA A 87 -6.15 8.83 -1.31
N LEU A 88 -4.82 8.98 -1.38
CA LEU A 88 -4.03 9.61 -0.33
C LEU A 88 -3.84 11.11 -0.60
N ASP A 89 -3.75 11.88 0.48
CA ASP A 89 -3.27 13.26 0.42
C ASP A 89 -1.76 13.28 0.05
N THR A 90 -1.30 14.43 -0.47
CA THR A 90 0.05 14.56 -1.03
C THR A 90 1.16 14.28 0.00
N GLU A 91 0.98 14.65 1.26
CA GLU A 91 1.97 14.43 2.32
C GLU A 91 2.08 12.94 2.64
N THR A 92 0.95 12.28 2.92
CA THR A 92 0.89 10.84 3.17
C THR A 92 1.39 10.02 1.96
N GLU A 93 1.04 10.45 0.73
CA GLU A 93 1.56 9.82 -0.50
C GLU A 93 3.08 9.85 -0.54
N SER A 94 3.68 11.03 -0.32
CA SER A 94 5.14 11.19 -0.34
C SER A 94 5.83 10.31 0.70
N GLU A 95 5.29 10.23 1.90
CA GLU A 95 5.81 9.36 2.97
C GLU A 95 5.74 7.88 2.59
N ILE A 96 4.61 7.43 2.04
CA ILE A 96 4.44 6.03 1.63
C ILE A 96 5.31 5.68 0.42
N VAL A 97 5.45 6.59 -0.56
CA VAL A 97 6.40 6.40 -1.67
C VAL A 97 7.83 6.23 -1.15
N ASN A 98 8.23 6.96 -0.10
CA ASN A 98 9.54 6.79 0.49
C ASN A 98 9.69 5.42 1.20
N GLU A 99 8.67 4.93 1.91
CA GLU A 99 8.70 3.55 2.47
C GLU A 99 8.79 2.49 1.36
N ILE A 100 8.07 2.68 0.25
CA ILE A 100 8.14 1.79 -0.91
C ILE A 100 9.55 1.79 -1.53
N LYS A 101 10.22 2.96 -1.62
CA LYS A 101 11.60 3.06 -2.13
C LYS A 101 12.59 2.25 -1.29
N LEU A 102 12.39 2.13 0.02
CA LEU A 102 13.24 1.31 0.89
C LEU A 102 13.15 -0.19 0.59
N LEU A 103 12.11 -0.63 -0.11
CA LEU A 103 11.95 -2.02 -0.57
C LEU A 103 12.76 -2.32 -1.84
N LYS A 104 13.23 -1.28 -2.54
CA LYS A 104 14.01 -1.39 -3.78
C LYS A 104 15.30 -2.19 -3.54
N GLY A 105 15.60 -3.12 -4.44
CA GLY A 105 16.74 -4.03 -4.32
C GLY A 105 16.46 -5.30 -3.50
N ASN A 106 15.43 -5.27 -2.63
CA ASN A 106 15.05 -6.43 -1.81
C ASN A 106 13.78 -7.11 -2.30
N LYS A 107 12.97 -6.42 -3.10
CA LYS A 107 11.68 -6.91 -3.59
C LYS A 107 11.45 -6.51 -5.05
N THR A 108 10.66 -7.31 -5.75
CA THR A 108 10.13 -6.94 -7.06
C THR A 108 8.84 -6.15 -6.87
N LEU A 109 8.83 -4.92 -7.36
CA LEU A 109 7.68 -4.01 -7.28
C LEU A 109 7.09 -3.84 -8.68
N ILE A 110 5.82 -4.19 -8.86
CA ILE A 110 5.04 -3.90 -10.07
C ILE A 110 4.07 -2.80 -9.71
N VAL A 111 4.23 -1.62 -10.30
CA VAL A 111 3.46 -0.43 -9.98
C VAL A 111 2.63 -0.01 -11.18
N ILE A 112 1.30 0.01 -11.02
CA ILE A 112 0.39 0.61 -11.98
C ILE A 112 0.00 1.97 -11.40
N ALA A 113 0.36 3.03 -12.11
CA ALA A 113 0.14 4.39 -11.63
C ALA A 113 -0.21 5.35 -12.77
N HIS A 114 -1.07 6.32 -12.44
CA HIS A 114 -1.40 7.44 -13.30
C HIS A 114 -0.65 8.73 -12.91
N ARG A 115 0.06 8.71 -11.77
CA ARG A 115 0.84 9.87 -11.30
C ARG A 115 2.32 9.68 -11.66
N LEU A 116 2.90 10.69 -12.31
CA LEU A 116 4.31 10.67 -12.71
C LEU A 116 5.27 10.60 -11.51
N SER A 117 4.88 11.17 -10.35
CA SER A 117 5.65 11.09 -9.11
C SER A 117 5.91 9.65 -8.67
N THR A 118 4.94 8.77 -8.86
CA THR A 118 5.03 7.35 -8.48
C THR A 118 5.99 6.58 -9.39
N VAL A 119 5.93 6.82 -10.71
CA VAL A 119 6.76 6.08 -11.68
C VAL A 119 8.18 6.61 -11.83
N LYS A 120 8.46 7.84 -11.38
CA LYS A 120 9.78 8.48 -11.48
C LYS A 120 10.93 7.65 -10.87
N HIS A 121 10.61 6.82 -9.89
CA HIS A 121 11.58 6.00 -9.13
C HIS A 121 11.65 4.54 -9.57
N CYS A 122 10.89 4.16 -10.60
CA CYS A 122 10.92 2.82 -11.18
C CYS A 122 12.23 2.63 -11.98
N ASP A 123 12.78 1.41 -11.90
CA ASP A 123 13.97 1.04 -12.68
C ASP A 123 13.63 0.88 -14.15
N TYR A 124 12.40 0.44 -14.44
CA TYR A 124 11.92 0.21 -15.78
C TYR A 124 10.43 0.53 -15.91
N ILE A 125 10.03 1.17 -16.99
CA ILE A 125 8.66 1.62 -17.24
C ILE A 125 8.18 1.04 -18.56
N TYR A 126 6.93 0.57 -18.58
CA TYR A 126 6.20 0.19 -19.76
C TYR A 126 5.02 1.13 -19.96
N LYS A 127 4.97 1.87 -21.07
CA LYS A 127 3.79 2.65 -21.47
C LYS A 127 2.89 1.75 -22.30
N ILE A 128 1.66 1.56 -21.83
CA ILE A 128 0.67 0.69 -22.49
C ILE A 128 -0.43 1.57 -23.06
N ASP A 129 -0.76 1.38 -24.34
CA ASP A 129 -1.91 1.98 -25.01
C ASP A 129 -2.68 0.91 -25.80
N LYS A 130 -3.99 0.90 -25.66
CA LYS A 130 -4.91 -0.06 -26.34
C LYS A 130 -4.43 -1.52 -26.25
N GLY A 131 -3.95 -1.94 -25.06
CA GLY A 131 -3.49 -3.29 -24.79
C GLY A 131 -2.11 -3.66 -25.38
N LYS A 132 -1.36 -2.67 -25.91
CA LYS A 132 -0.01 -2.87 -26.49
C LYS A 132 1.02 -2.02 -25.78
N ILE A 133 2.24 -2.55 -25.64
CA ILE A 133 3.38 -1.78 -25.14
C ILE A 133 3.83 -0.83 -26.29
N VAL A 134 3.68 0.48 -26.10
CA VAL A 134 4.02 1.50 -27.09
C VAL A 134 5.39 2.12 -26.85
N LYS A 135 5.81 2.25 -25.57
CA LYS A 135 7.18 2.66 -25.17
C LYS A 135 7.64 1.81 -23.99
N LYS A 136 8.94 1.62 -23.84
CA LYS A 136 9.54 0.93 -22.69
C LYS A 136 10.96 1.46 -22.44
N GLY A 137 11.37 1.53 -21.17
CA GLY A 137 12.71 2.00 -20.80
C GLY A 137 12.74 2.66 -19.43
N ASN A 138 13.73 3.52 -19.18
CA ASN A 138 13.80 4.35 -18.00
C ASN A 138 12.81 5.53 -18.06
N TYR A 139 12.73 6.31 -16.98
CA TYR A 139 11.80 7.44 -16.88
C TYR A 139 11.97 8.45 -18.03
N GLU A 140 13.20 8.84 -18.32
CA GLU A 140 13.48 9.86 -19.33
C GLU A 140 13.13 9.40 -20.76
N SER A 141 13.39 8.12 -21.09
CA SER A 141 13.07 7.57 -22.41
C SER A 141 11.58 7.32 -22.64
N VAL A 142 10.77 7.19 -21.59
CA VAL A 142 9.34 6.88 -21.71
C VAL A 142 8.47 8.11 -21.49
N ILE A 143 8.88 9.03 -20.61
CA ILE A 143 8.11 10.17 -20.12
C ILE A 143 8.76 11.52 -20.50
N GLY A 144 10.10 11.57 -20.62
CA GLY A 144 10.85 12.82 -20.77
C GLY A 144 10.81 13.48 -22.16
N GLU A 145 10.07 12.93 -23.11
CA GLU A 145 9.94 13.44 -24.50
C GLU A 145 8.54 14.00 -24.80
N ASP A 146 7.91 14.72 -23.88
CA ASP A 146 6.72 15.53 -24.20
C ASP A 146 7.00 17.02 -24.00
#